data_62acc827eceea3beff6a7b3bece42dcd
#
_entry.id   62acc827eceea3beff6a7b3bece42dcd
#
_cell.length_a   1.000
_cell.length_b   1.000
_cell.length_c   1.000
_cell.angle_alpha   90.00
_cell.angle_beta   90.00
_cell.angle_gamma   90.00
#
_symmetry.space_group_name_H-M   'P 1'
#
loop_
_entity.id
_entity.type
_entity.pdbx_description
1 polymer ?
#
loop_
_entity_poly.entity_id
_entity_poly.type
_entity_poly.pdbx_seq_one_letter_code
_entity_poly.pdbx_strand_id
1 'polypeptide(L)'
;SDLKNKQEEILYKICKEISSLFEKNLLFLKFINKEFDKFDHYQARLFFAKAGDKNFILPSKSGTNKLVDFCHPALSNPKPISIDFTKSVVMITGVNAGGKTMMLKSILAAVFLSKYLLPYKAHHDTVVSNFKSINAVLDDPQSVKNDISTFAGRMVEFSKLFSSKNAIVGVDEIELGTDSDEAASLFKVIIEDLIQRDIKVIITTHHKRLAALMASNENVELIAALYDEENQRPTYEFLQGTIGRSYAFETATRYGIPLSVVKRAREVYGDDKDKLNELIERSSSLEREYKQKIAKLDAEIADMQRISGNLKDQKEKLDEHIYSEKSKLHKEYNDARDEAKKAIKAKLVGESHQHLNIAHKMAVEIKTEKVQEAVELVVGDRVKYRNTKGTIVSIKGVKAF
;
A
#
# COMPACT_ATOMS: atom_id res chain seq x y z
N SER A 1 -4.38 -71.84 -23.28
CA SER A 1 -5.79 -71.49 -22.93
C SER A 1 -6.03 -71.56 -21.42
N ASP A 2 -5.69 -72.72 -20.80
CA ASP A 2 -6.03 -72.97 -19.39
C ASP A 2 -5.32 -72.08 -18.35
N LEU A 3 -4.05 -71.76 -18.56
CA LEU A 3 -3.28 -70.89 -17.68
C LEU A 3 -3.82 -69.47 -17.69
N LYS A 4 -4.28 -68.94 -18.83
CA LYS A 4 -4.86 -67.64 -18.95
C LYS A 4 -6.19 -67.49 -18.22
N ASN A 5 -7.05 -68.57 -18.34
CA ASN A 5 -8.31 -68.63 -17.62
C ASN A 5 -8.11 -68.69 -16.10
N LYS A 6 -7.12 -69.43 -15.61
CA LYS A 6 -6.77 -69.47 -14.19
C LYS A 6 -6.24 -68.09 -13.68
N GLN A 7 -5.47 -67.41 -14.49
CA GLN A 7 -4.99 -66.10 -14.15
C GLN A 7 -6.16 -65.10 -14.05
N GLU A 8 -7.09 -65.10 -14.98
CA GLU A 8 -8.29 -64.23 -14.96
C GLU A 8 -9.18 -64.55 -13.74
N GLU A 9 -9.33 -65.85 -13.39
CA GLU A 9 -10.09 -66.21 -12.21
C GLU A 9 -9.46 -65.73 -10.90
N ILE A 10 -8.14 -65.80 -10.77
CA ILE A 10 -7.42 -65.32 -9.60
C ILE A 10 -7.55 -63.80 -9.51
N LEU A 11 -7.36 -63.08 -10.63
CA LEU A 11 -7.52 -61.63 -10.69
C LEU A 11 -8.94 -61.24 -10.31
N TYR A 12 -9.96 -61.94 -10.79
CA TYR A 12 -11.34 -61.65 -10.42
C TYR A 12 -11.58 -61.84 -8.91
N LYS A 13 -11.05 -62.88 -8.28
CA LYS A 13 -11.17 -63.08 -6.83
C LYS A 13 -10.53 -61.97 -6.05
N ILE A 14 -9.30 -61.57 -6.40
CA ILE A 14 -8.59 -60.46 -5.77
C ILE A 14 -9.38 -59.16 -5.93
N CYS A 15 -9.81 -58.82 -7.14
CA CYS A 15 -10.60 -57.61 -7.39
C CYS A 15 -11.91 -57.60 -6.61
N LYS A 16 -12.59 -58.74 -6.48
CA LYS A 16 -13.83 -58.90 -5.73
C LYS A 16 -13.61 -58.67 -4.23
N GLU A 17 -12.53 -59.21 -3.66
CA GLU A 17 -12.18 -58.99 -2.25
C GLU A 17 -11.85 -57.54 -1.97
N ILE A 18 -11.04 -56.90 -2.81
CA ILE A 18 -10.68 -55.47 -2.69
C ILE A 18 -11.93 -54.60 -2.84
N SER A 19 -12.78 -54.87 -3.84
CA SER A 19 -14.03 -54.13 -4.04
C SER A 19 -14.97 -54.24 -2.85
N SER A 20 -15.10 -55.44 -2.25
CA SER A 20 -15.89 -55.63 -1.04
C SER A 20 -15.34 -54.85 0.17
N LEU A 21 -14.00 -54.76 0.29
CA LEU A 21 -13.36 -53.94 1.32
C LEU A 21 -13.63 -52.43 1.12
N PHE A 22 -13.54 -51.95 -0.13
CA PHE A 22 -13.85 -50.60 -0.47
C PHE A 22 -15.33 -50.26 -0.25
N GLU A 23 -16.24 -51.16 -0.62
CA GLU A 23 -17.67 -50.96 -0.44
C GLU A 23 -18.05 -50.78 1.03
N LYS A 24 -17.48 -51.60 1.92
CA LYS A 24 -17.68 -51.47 3.38
C LYS A 24 -17.19 -50.15 3.94
N ASN A 25 -16.14 -49.59 3.36
CA ASN A 25 -15.51 -48.35 3.83
C ASN A 25 -15.79 -47.15 2.91
N LEU A 26 -16.73 -47.24 2.00
CA LEU A 26 -16.96 -46.26 0.94
C LEU A 26 -17.19 -44.83 1.46
N LEU A 27 -17.98 -44.71 2.53
CA LEU A 27 -18.25 -43.39 3.16
C LEU A 27 -16.99 -42.77 3.74
N PHE A 28 -16.16 -43.57 4.39
CA PHE A 28 -14.89 -43.12 4.96
C PHE A 28 -13.88 -42.72 3.86
N LEU A 29 -13.79 -43.52 2.79
CA LEU A 29 -12.93 -43.22 1.65
C LEU A 29 -13.37 -41.92 0.94
N LYS A 30 -14.68 -41.74 0.75
CA LYS A 30 -15.22 -40.49 0.19
C LYS A 30 -14.91 -39.28 1.08
N PHE A 31 -15.00 -39.44 2.39
CA PHE A 31 -14.64 -38.40 3.36
C PHE A 31 -13.15 -38.06 3.27
N ILE A 32 -12.26 -39.05 3.32
CA ILE A 32 -10.81 -38.86 3.21
C ILE A 32 -10.46 -38.15 1.90
N ASN A 33 -10.98 -38.64 0.78
CA ASN A 33 -10.71 -38.05 -0.53
C ASN A 33 -11.11 -36.56 -0.55
N LYS A 34 -12.28 -36.23 -0.04
CA LYS A 34 -12.75 -34.83 0.05
C LYS A 34 -11.86 -33.95 0.93
N GLU A 35 -11.40 -34.48 2.06
CA GLU A 35 -10.52 -33.72 2.96
C GLU A 35 -9.09 -33.61 2.39
N PHE A 36 -8.62 -34.61 1.67
CA PHE A 36 -7.34 -34.60 0.97
C PHE A 36 -7.33 -33.58 -0.17
N ASP A 37 -8.41 -33.51 -0.95
CA ASP A 37 -8.59 -32.50 -1.99
C ASP A 37 -8.50 -31.08 -1.40
N LYS A 38 -9.14 -30.85 -0.26
CA LYS A 38 -9.04 -29.54 0.43
C LYS A 38 -7.61 -29.24 0.89
N PHE A 39 -6.95 -30.24 1.49
CA PHE A 39 -5.57 -30.09 1.97
C PHE A 39 -4.62 -29.76 0.83
N ASP A 40 -4.68 -30.51 -0.27
CA ASP A 40 -3.87 -30.28 -1.47
C ASP A 40 -4.10 -28.88 -2.04
N HIS A 41 -5.37 -28.46 -2.09
CA HIS A 41 -5.74 -27.13 -2.54
C HIS A 41 -5.16 -26.00 -1.66
N TYR A 42 -5.17 -26.15 -0.34
CA TYR A 42 -4.55 -25.17 0.57
C TYR A 42 -3.03 -25.20 0.46
N GLN A 43 -2.44 -26.37 0.33
CA GLN A 43 -1.00 -26.53 0.16
C GLN A 43 -0.51 -25.87 -1.14
N ALA A 44 -1.21 -26.09 -2.25
CA ALA A 44 -0.91 -25.45 -3.53
C ALA A 44 -0.94 -23.92 -3.44
N ARG A 45 -1.95 -23.34 -2.75
CA ARG A 45 -2.03 -21.90 -2.51
C ARG A 45 -0.85 -21.37 -1.70
N LEU A 46 -0.44 -22.08 -0.67
CA LEU A 46 0.72 -21.70 0.16
C LEU A 46 2.03 -21.76 -0.63
N PHE A 47 2.24 -22.79 -1.44
CA PHE A 47 3.40 -22.87 -2.33
C PHE A 47 3.40 -21.74 -3.36
N PHE A 48 2.26 -21.46 -3.97
CA PHE A 48 2.11 -20.36 -4.92
C PHE A 48 2.38 -19.00 -4.29
N ALA A 49 1.96 -18.80 -3.03
CA ALA A 49 2.26 -17.58 -2.28
C ALA A 49 3.77 -17.40 -2.07
N LYS A 50 4.43 -18.44 -1.56
CA LYS A 50 5.88 -18.43 -1.28
C LYS A 50 6.73 -18.25 -2.54
N ALA A 51 6.37 -18.89 -3.64
CA ALA A 51 7.12 -18.85 -4.88
C ALA A 51 7.18 -17.45 -5.54
N GLY A 52 6.30 -16.52 -5.19
CA GLY A 52 6.20 -15.22 -5.85
C GLY A 52 6.04 -14.03 -4.91
N ASP A 53 6.40 -14.16 -3.64
CA ASP A 53 6.25 -13.12 -2.62
C ASP A 53 4.85 -12.50 -2.63
N LYS A 54 3.83 -13.37 -2.53
CA LYS A 54 2.41 -13.01 -2.58
C LYS A 54 1.79 -13.13 -1.20
N ASN A 55 0.92 -12.18 -0.89
CA ASN A 55 0.23 -12.09 0.38
C ASN A 55 -1.22 -12.60 0.28
N PHE A 56 -1.72 -13.18 1.37
CA PHE A 56 -3.14 -13.46 1.55
C PHE A 56 -3.79 -12.24 2.20
N ILE A 57 -4.63 -11.54 1.46
CA ILE A 57 -5.42 -10.42 1.97
C ILE A 57 -6.82 -10.92 2.30
N LEU A 58 -7.13 -10.97 3.58
CA LEU A 58 -8.43 -11.44 4.05
C LEU A 58 -9.50 -10.35 3.89
N PRO A 59 -10.71 -10.67 3.39
CA PRO A 59 -11.78 -9.70 3.29
C PRO A 59 -12.16 -9.14 4.67
N SER A 60 -12.22 -7.82 4.75
CA SER A 60 -12.54 -7.08 5.98
C SER A 60 -14.03 -6.71 6.05
N LYS A 61 -14.52 -6.49 7.27
CA LYS A 61 -15.84 -5.89 7.53
C LYS A 61 -15.79 -4.38 7.76
N SER A 62 -14.60 -3.78 7.68
CA SER A 62 -14.37 -2.37 8.05
C SER A 62 -15.02 -1.34 7.11
N GLY A 63 -15.49 -1.73 5.94
CA GLY A 63 -15.96 -0.80 4.91
C GLY A 63 -14.84 -0.06 4.16
N THR A 64 -13.63 -0.05 4.69
CA THR A 64 -12.45 0.55 4.03
C THR A 64 -11.96 -0.33 2.90
N ASN A 65 -11.62 0.29 1.77
CA ASN A 65 -11.09 -0.39 0.61
C ASN A 65 -9.88 0.37 0.07
N LYS A 66 -8.71 -0.23 0.22
CA LYS A 66 -7.44 0.38 -0.18
C LYS A 66 -6.51 -0.70 -0.76
N LEU A 67 -5.99 -0.48 -1.93
CA LEU A 67 -4.87 -1.25 -2.48
C LEU A 67 -3.56 -0.52 -2.20
N VAL A 68 -2.54 -1.27 -1.83
CA VAL A 68 -1.17 -0.79 -1.65
C VAL A 68 -0.25 -1.72 -2.41
N ASP A 69 0.46 -1.17 -3.39
CA ASP A 69 1.41 -1.87 -4.27
C ASP A 69 0.85 -3.15 -4.92
N PHE A 70 -0.43 -3.08 -5.30
CA PHE A 70 -1.08 -4.19 -5.98
C PHE A 70 -0.51 -4.38 -7.38
N CYS A 71 -0.09 -5.59 -7.70
CA CYS A 71 0.36 -6.00 -9.01
C CYS A 71 -0.66 -6.96 -9.65
N HIS A 72 -1.21 -6.58 -10.80
CA HIS A 72 -2.20 -7.40 -11.51
C HIS A 72 -1.58 -8.73 -11.99
N PRO A 73 -2.12 -9.89 -11.60
CA PRO A 73 -1.46 -11.19 -11.84
C PRO A 73 -1.39 -11.61 -13.30
N ALA A 74 -2.22 -11.04 -14.17
CA ALA A 74 -2.22 -11.34 -15.60
C ALA A 74 -1.19 -10.52 -16.41
N LEU A 75 -0.46 -9.59 -15.78
CA LEU A 75 0.55 -8.78 -16.46
C LEU A 75 1.95 -9.34 -16.18
N SER A 76 2.79 -9.43 -17.21
CA SER A 76 4.18 -9.91 -17.07
C SER A 76 5.06 -8.95 -16.27
N ASN A 77 4.90 -7.63 -16.50
CA ASN A 77 5.61 -6.57 -15.79
C ASN A 77 4.61 -5.53 -15.26
N PRO A 78 3.83 -5.86 -14.22
CA PRO A 78 2.84 -4.96 -13.69
C PRO A 78 3.50 -3.78 -12.98
N LYS A 79 3.06 -2.55 -13.27
CA LYS A 79 3.35 -1.40 -12.44
C LYS A 79 2.52 -1.52 -11.15
N PRO A 80 3.12 -1.43 -9.94
CA PRO A 80 2.37 -1.48 -8.70
C PRO A 80 1.34 -0.35 -8.62
N ILE A 81 0.15 -0.66 -8.13
CA ILE A 81 -0.96 0.29 -8.01
C ILE A 81 -1.28 0.48 -6.53
N SER A 82 -1.29 1.75 -6.09
CA SER A 82 -1.77 2.15 -4.77
C SER A 82 -2.95 3.09 -4.93
N ILE A 83 -4.12 2.72 -4.38
CA ILE A 83 -5.36 3.46 -4.56
C ILE A 83 -6.31 3.24 -3.39
N ASP A 84 -6.95 4.31 -2.93
CA ASP A 84 -8.10 4.26 -2.04
C ASP A 84 -9.39 4.24 -2.86
N PHE A 85 -10.22 3.21 -2.65
CA PHE A 85 -11.52 3.07 -3.27
C PHE A 85 -12.63 2.85 -2.23
N THR A 86 -12.49 3.51 -1.09
CA THR A 86 -13.43 3.39 0.04
C THR A 86 -14.78 4.02 -0.26
N LYS A 87 -14.83 5.13 -1.00
CA LYS A 87 -16.08 5.79 -1.38
C LYS A 87 -16.97 4.88 -2.21
N SER A 88 -18.30 5.11 -2.16
CA SER A 88 -19.28 4.25 -2.85
C SER A 88 -19.08 4.20 -4.36
N VAL A 89 -18.64 5.30 -4.95
CA VAL A 89 -18.34 5.39 -6.39
C VAL A 89 -16.91 5.82 -6.60
N VAL A 90 -16.21 5.12 -7.48
CA VAL A 90 -14.88 5.51 -7.98
C VAL A 90 -14.98 5.74 -9.48
N MET A 91 -14.72 6.96 -9.91
CA MET A 91 -14.80 7.34 -11.31
C MET A 91 -13.42 7.61 -11.88
N ILE A 92 -12.97 6.76 -12.79
CA ILE A 92 -11.64 6.81 -13.40
C ILE A 92 -11.77 7.55 -14.73
N THR A 93 -11.11 8.69 -14.83
CA THR A 93 -11.16 9.59 -15.98
C THR A 93 -9.82 9.70 -16.69
N GLY A 94 -9.78 10.28 -17.87
CA GLY A 94 -8.53 10.53 -18.63
C GLY A 94 -8.53 9.92 -20.03
N VAL A 95 -7.36 9.93 -20.67
CA VAL A 95 -7.22 9.46 -22.08
C VAL A 95 -7.52 7.98 -22.25
N ASN A 96 -8.00 7.64 -23.44
CA ASN A 96 -8.02 6.25 -23.91
C ASN A 96 -6.60 5.70 -23.89
N ALA A 97 -6.25 4.57 -23.74
CA ALA A 97 -4.90 4.02 -23.54
C ALA A 97 -4.18 4.46 -22.23
N GLY A 98 -4.75 5.32 -21.37
CA GLY A 98 -4.18 5.71 -20.09
C GLY A 98 -4.20 4.61 -19.01
N GLY A 99 -4.71 3.42 -19.33
CA GLY A 99 -4.79 2.29 -18.40
C GLY A 99 -6.06 2.26 -17.54
N LYS A 100 -7.09 3.07 -17.83
CA LYS A 100 -8.37 3.14 -17.08
C LYS A 100 -9.02 1.77 -16.90
N THR A 101 -9.22 1.05 -18.02
CA THR A 101 -9.81 -0.31 -18.02
C THR A 101 -8.96 -1.29 -17.20
N MET A 102 -7.62 -1.18 -17.29
CA MET A 102 -6.74 -2.03 -16.48
C MET A 102 -6.81 -1.70 -15.00
N MET A 103 -6.96 -0.43 -14.61
CA MET A 103 -7.18 -0.03 -13.22
C MET A 103 -8.50 -0.60 -12.70
N LEU A 104 -9.59 -0.45 -13.44
CA LEU A 104 -10.89 -1.06 -13.12
C LEU A 104 -10.77 -2.57 -12.92
N LYS A 105 -10.18 -3.26 -13.91
CA LYS A 105 -9.93 -4.71 -13.82
C LYS A 105 -9.04 -5.08 -12.64
N SER A 106 -8.05 -4.26 -12.31
CA SER A 106 -7.15 -4.48 -11.16
C SER A 106 -7.90 -4.41 -9.84
N ILE A 107 -8.78 -3.42 -9.65
CA ILE A 107 -9.62 -3.32 -8.45
C ILE A 107 -10.53 -4.55 -8.32
N LEU A 108 -11.25 -4.92 -9.40
CA LEU A 108 -12.12 -6.10 -9.39
C LEU A 108 -11.35 -7.40 -9.15
N ALA A 109 -10.17 -7.53 -9.76
CA ALA A 109 -9.30 -8.69 -9.56
C ALA A 109 -8.82 -8.80 -8.10
N ALA A 110 -8.40 -7.71 -7.47
CA ALA A 110 -8.01 -7.71 -6.07
C ALA A 110 -9.16 -8.13 -5.16
N VAL A 111 -10.37 -7.62 -5.40
CA VAL A 111 -11.58 -8.01 -4.66
C VAL A 111 -11.89 -9.50 -4.86
N PHE A 112 -11.80 -9.98 -6.10
CA PHE A 112 -12.03 -11.39 -6.43
C PHE A 112 -11.01 -12.30 -5.73
N LEU A 113 -9.72 -11.97 -5.85
CA LEU A 113 -8.64 -12.76 -5.24
C LEU A 113 -8.79 -12.80 -3.71
N SER A 114 -9.10 -11.68 -3.07
CA SER A 114 -9.36 -11.63 -1.63
C SER A 114 -10.57 -12.46 -1.25
N LYS A 115 -11.69 -12.34 -1.99
CA LYS A 115 -12.93 -13.09 -1.73
C LYS A 115 -12.72 -14.61 -1.73
N TYR A 116 -11.91 -15.11 -2.67
CA TYR A 116 -11.63 -16.53 -2.82
C TYR A 116 -10.34 -16.99 -2.12
N LEU A 117 -9.74 -16.12 -1.30
CA LEU A 117 -8.49 -16.38 -0.55
C LEU A 117 -7.37 -16.90 -1.46
N LEU A 118 -7.21 -16.24 -2.61
CA LEU A 118 -6.10 -16.49 -3.52
C LEU A 118 -4.98 -15.48 -3.24
N PRO A 119 -3.73 -15.93 -3.10
CA PRO A 119 -2.63 -15.02 -2.80
C PRO A 119 -2.24 -14.21 -4.02
N TYR A 120 -1.93 -12.93 -3.82
CA TYR A 120 -1.50 -12.01 -4.86
C TYR A 120 -0.45 -11.02 -4.35
N LYS A 121 0.28 -10.42 -5.28
CA LYS A 121 1.33 -9.45 -4.95
C LYS A 121 0.69 -8.11 -4.61
N ALA A 122 0.73 -7.74 -3.34
CA ALA A 122 0.32 -6.46 -2.78
C ALA A 122 0.96 -6.29 -1.39
N HIS A 123 1.07 -5.04 -0.92
CA HIS A 123 1.52 -4.78 0.43
C HIS A 123 0.48 -5.26 1.47
N HIS A 124 0.95 -5.63 2.66
CA HIS A 124 0.08 -6.14 3.75
C HIS A 124 -0.94 -5.12 4.27
N ASP A 125 -0.70 -3.81 4.05
CA ASP A 125 -1.64 -2.73 4.38
C ASP A 125 -2.82 -2.64 3.41
N THR A 126 -2.89 -3.52 2.41
CA THR A 126 -4.04 -3.63 1.52
C THR A 126 -5.26 -4.11 2.30
N VAL A 127 -6.37 -3.40 2.18
CA VAL A 127 -7.65 -3.72 2.83
C VAL A 127 -8.74 -3.79 1.77
N VAL A 128 -9.48 -4.89 1.76
CA VAL A 128 -10.59 -5.13 0.83
C VAL A 128 -11.81 -5.59 1.60
N SER A 129 -12.97 -4.98 1.34
CA SER A 129 -14.24 -5.36 1.96
C SER A 129 -14.78 -6.68 1.41
N ASN A 130 -15.61 -7.34 2.21
CA ASN A 130 -16.27 -8.58 1.81
C ASN A 130 -17.56 -8.27 1.03
N PHE A 131 -17.49 -8.33 -0.30
CA PHE A 131 -18.64 -8.19 -1.19
C PHE A 131 -19.33 -9.53 -1.45
N LYS A 132 -20.68 -9.55 -1.46
CA LYS A 132 -21.46 -10.75 -1.80
C LYS A 132 -21.34 -11.10 -3.27
N SER A 133 -21.36 -10.11 -4.15
CA SER A 133 -21.23 -10.29 -5.60
C SER A 133 -20.25 -9.31 -6.21
N ILE A 134 -19.60 -9.75 -7.28
CA ILE A 134 -18.68 -8.98 -8.10
C ILE A 134 -19.24 -9.03 -9.51
N ASN A 135 -19.59 -7.90 -10.06
CA ASN A 135 -20.18 -7.77 -11.39
C ASN A 135 -19.27 -6.88 -12.26
N ALA A 136 -19.27 -7.12 -13.56
CA ALA A 136 -18.54 -6.31 -14.51
C ALA A 136 -19.37 -6.10 -15.76
N VAL A 137 -19.57 -4.85 -16.13
CA VAL A 137 -20.16 -4.42 -17.39
C VAL A 137 -19.00 -3.90 -18.24
N LEU A 138 -18.41 -4.81 -19.00
CA LEU A 138 -17.25 -4.52 -19.85
C LEU A 138 -17.69 -4.57 -21.31
N ASP A 139 -17.04 -3.78 -22.15
CA ASP A 139 -17.25 -3.91 -23.58
C ASP A 139 -16.65 -5.22 -24.06
N ASP A 140 -17.50 -6.06 -24.62
CA ASP A 140 -17.08 -7.21 -25.44
C ASP A 140 -17.33 -6.90 -26.90
N PRO A 141 -16.29 -6.64 -27.71
CA PRO A 141 -16.44 -6.42 -29.14
C PRO A 141 -17.09 -7.61 -29.88
N GLN A 142 -17.22 -8.76 -29.21
CA GLN A 142 -17.75 -9.99 -29.80
C GLN A 142 -19.22 -10.25 -29.46
N SER A 143 -19.85 -9.43 -28.62
CA SER A 143 -21.27 -9.60 -28.25
C SER A 143 -22.28 -9.13 -29.32
N VAL A 144 -21.86 -8.95 -30.56
CA VAL A 144 -22.69 -8.61 -31.73
C VAL A 144 -23.78 -9.68 -32.05
N LYS A 145 -23.92 -10.71 -31.22
CA LYS A 145 -24.86 -11.83 -31.49
C LYS A 145 -26.32 -11.55 -31.18
N ASN A 146 -26.65 -10.42 -30.54
CA ASN A 146 -28.04 -10.04 -30.28
C ASN A 146 -28.30 -8.72 -30.97
N ASP A 147 -29.41 -8.62 -31.72
CA ASP A 147 -29.94 -7.41 -32.42
C ASP A 147 -30.27 -6.23 -31.48
N ILE A 148 -29.76 -6.23 -30.26
CA ILE A 148 -29.97 -5.19 -29.24
C ILE A 148 -28.84 -4.19 -29.38
N SER A 149 -29.13 -2.89 -29.47
CA SER A 149 -28.11 -1.85 -29.47
C SER A 149 -27.21 -1.95 -28.21
N THR A 150 -25.95 -1.59 -28.37
CA THR A 150 -24.96 -1.63 -27.27
C THR A 150 -25.47 -0.92 -26.01
N PHE A 151 -26.17 0.21 -26.17
CA PHE A 151 -26.76 0.94 -25.05
C PHE A 151 -27.89 0.17 -24.37
N ALA A 152 -28.82 -0.41 -25.16
CA ALA A 152 -29.92 -1.18 -24.58
C ALA A 152 -29.42 -2.42 -23.83
N GLY A 153 -28.40 -3.10 -24.35
CA GLY A 153 -27.72 -4.21 -23.66
C GLY A 153 -27.17 -3.80 -22.29
N ARG A 154 -26.55 -2.62 -22.22
CA ARG A 154 -26.07 -2.06 -20.96
C ARG A 154 -27.19 -1.73 -19.98
N MET A 155 -28.30 -1.19 -20.45
CA MET A 155 -29.48 -0.93 -19.61
C MET A 155 -30.04 -2.22 -18.99
N VAL A 156 -30.01 -3.32 -19.72
CA VAL A 156 -30.40 -4.64 -19.18
C VAL A 156 -29.42 -5.09 -18.09
N GLU A 157 -28.11 -4.89 -18.27
CA GLU A 157 -27.12 -5.21 -17.21
C GLU A 157 -27.31 -4.32 -15.98
N PHE A 158 -27.48 -3.01 -16.16
CA PHE A 158 -27.79 -2.09 -15.05
C PHE A 158 -29.06 -2.47 -14.32
N SER A 159 -30.12 -2.86 -15.04
CA SER A 159 -31.41 -3.25 -14.40
C SER A 159 -31.23 -4.41 -13.41
N LYS A 160 -30.35 -5.34 -13.68
CA LYS A 160 -30.03 -6.45 -12.76
C LYS A 160 -29.36 -5.98 -11.48
N LEU A 161 -28.60 -4.88 -11.53
CA LEU A 161 -27.89 -4.35 -10.36
C LEU A 161 -28.84 -3.79 -9.31
N PHE A 162 -29.99 -3.26 -9.70
CA PHE A 162 -30.98 -2.70 -8.77
C PHE A 162 -31.56 -3.74 -7.79
N SER A 163 -31.44 -5.02 -8.09
CA SER A 163 -31.83 -6.11 -7.18
C SER A 163 -30.67 -6.62 -6.31
N SER A 164 -29.45 -6.16 -6.55
CA SER A 164 -28.25 -6.59 -5.82
C SER A 164 -28.12 -5.86 -4.48
N LYS A 165 -27.47 -6.49 -3.52
CA LYS A 165 -27.10 -5.88 -2.22
C LYS A 165 -25.66 -6.26 -1.87
N ASN A 166 -24.91 -5.32 -1.31
CA ASN A 166 -23.51 -5.52 -0.94
C ASN A 166 -22.67 -6.07 -2.13
N ALA A 167 -22.80 -5.39 -3.27
CA ALA A 167 -22.12 -5.74 -4.52
C ALA A 167 -21.05 -4.72 -4.85
N ILE A 168 -20.01 -5.16 -5.57
CA ILE A 168 -19.10 -4.28 -6.30
C ILE A 168 -19.32 -4.49 -7.79
N VAL A 169 -19.38 -3.38 -8.52
CA VAL A 169 -19.65 -3.37 -9.96
C VAL A 169 -18.58 -2.55 -10.67
N GLY A 170 -17.96 -3.12 -11.67
CA GLY A 170 -17.11 -2.40 -12.60
C GLY A 170 -17.83 -2.09 -13.89
N VAL A 171 -17.81 -0.84 -14.35
CA VAL A 171 -18.42 -0.39 -15.61
C VAL A 171 -17.38 0.29 -16.46
N ASP A 172 -17.06 -0.28 -17.61
CA ASP A 172 -16.10 0.31 -18.54
C ASP A 172 -16.82 1.18 -19.56
N GLU A 173 -16.30 2.39 -19.79
CA GLU A 173 -16.86 3.39 -20.72
C GLU A 173 -18.39 3.53 -20.63
N ILE A 174 -18.88 3.97 -19.45
CA ILE A 174 -20.28 3.95 -19.04
C ILE A 174 -21.24 4.57 -20.07
N GLU A 175 -20.80 5.56 -20.81
CA GLU A 175 -21.59 6.35 -21.77
C GLU A 175 -21.63 5.78 -23.20
N LEU A 176 -21.02 4.64 -23.44
CA LEU A 176 -20.91 4.10 -24.80
C LEU A 176 -22.29 3.77 -25.41
N GLY A 177 -22.51 4.19 -26.65
CA GLY A 177 -23.67 3.80 -27.46
C GLY A 177 -24.85 4.76 -27.45
N THR A 178 -24.73 5.98 -26.87
CA THR A 178 -25.76 7.03 -26.92
C THR A 178 -25.17 8.44 -26.92
N ASP A 179 -26.01 9.47 -27.03
CA ASP A 179 -25.58 10.86 -26.87
C ASP A 179 -24.95 11.13 -25.50
N SER A 180 -23.83 11.86 -25.51
CA SER A 180 -23.03 12.07 -24.31
C SER A 180 -23.71 12.87 -23.22
N ASP A 181 -24.61 13.81 -23.60
CA ASP A 181 -25.23 14.73 -22.68
C ASP A 181 -26.48 14.11 -22.03
N GLU A 182 -27.23 13.34 -22.82
CA GLU A 182 -28.35 12.52 -22.30
C GLU A 182 -27.79 11.40 -21.39
N ALA A 183 -26.73 10.71 -21.82
CA ALA A 183 -26.08 9.68 -21.03
C ALA A 183 -25.58 10.22 -19.69
N ALA A 184 -24.90 11.37 -19.68
CA ALA A 184 -24.39 11.95 -18.45
C ALA A 184 -25.49 12.22 -17.41
N SER A 185 -26.68 12.70 -17.88
CA SER A 185 -27.82 12.99 -17.03
C SER A 185 -28.46 11.71 -16.49
N LEU A 186 -28.67 10.72 -17.35
CA LEU A 186 -29.26 9.43 -16.98
C LEU A 186 -28.38 8.66 -16.02
N PHE A 187 -27.07 8.53 -16.33
CA PHE A 187 -26.13 7.79 -15.49
C PHE A 187 -25.86 8.47 -14.15
N LYS A 188 -25.94 9.80 -14.08
CA LYS A 188 -25.90 10.49 -12.77
C LYS A 188 -26.96 9.95 -11.84
N VAL A 189 -28.24 9.91 -12.30
CA VAL A 189 -29.37 9.45 -11.48
C VAL A 189 -29.25 7.96 -11.14
N ILE A 190 -28.83 7.13 -12.12
CA ILE A 190 -28.59 5.70 -11.90
C ILE A 190 -27.53 5.47 -10.82
N ILE A 191 -26.42 6.19 -10.89
CA ILE A 191 -25.32 6.06 -9.92
C ILE A 191 -25.76 6.51 -8.53
N GLU A 192 -26.50 7.62 -8.42
CA GLU A 192 -27.05 8.10 -7.16
C GLU A 192 -28.00 7.08 -6.51
N ASP A 193 -28.84 6.39 -7.29
CA ASP A 193 -29.71 5.32 -6.78
C ASP A 193 -28.89 4.07 -6.37
N LEU A 194 -27.84 3.72 -7.09
CA LEU A 194 -26.96 2.63 -6.70
C LEU A 194 -26.19 2.92 -5.39
N ILE A 195 -25.80 4.17 -5.15
CA ILE A 195 -25.22 4.62 -3.88
C ILE A 195 -26.18 4.37 -2.73
N GLN A 196 -27.47 4.75 -2.89
CA GLN A 196 -28.50 4.54 -1.87
C GLN A 196 -28.75 3.06 -1.55
N ARG A 197 -28.44 2.16 -2.48
CA ARG A 197 -28.58 0.69 -2.32
C ARG A 197 -27.35 0.00 -1.75
N ASP A 198 -26.33 0.77 -1.31
CA ASP A 198 -25.06 0.23 -0.81
C ASP A 198 -24.35 -0.65 -1.86
N ILE A 199 -24.37 -0.23 -3.12
CA ILE A 199 -23.64 -0.85 -4.21
C ILE A 199 -22.42 -0.02 -4.52
N LYS A 200 -21.25 -0.63 -4.45
CA LYS A 200 -19.98 0.00 -4.81
C LYS A 200 -19.80 -0.05 -6.32
N VAL A 201 -19.57 1.10 -6.94
CA VAL A 201 -19.46 1.22 -8.40
C VAL A 201 -18.07 1.77 -8.78
N ILE A 202 -17.36 1.06 -9.63
CA ILE A 202 -16.11 1.50 -10.23
C ILE A 202 -16.37 1.77 -11.71
N ILE A 203 -16.18 3.00 -12.14
CA ILE A 203 -16.55 3.45 -13.48
C ILE A 203 -15.34 3.97 -14.22
N THR A 204 -15.18 3.62 -15.48
CA THR A 204 -14.31 4.38 -16.37
C THR A 204 -15.16 5.26 -17.28
N THR A 205 -14.69 6.46 -17.54
CA THR A 205 -15.32 7.39 -18.48
C THR A 205 -14.27 8.27 -19.16
N HIS A 206 -14.54 8.63 -20.38
CA HIS A 206 -13.81 9.69 -21.11
C HIS A 206 -14.63 10.98 -21.18
N HIS A 207 -15.91 10.96 -20.75
CA HIS A 207 -16.77 12.12 -20.73
C HIS A 207 -16.63 12.95 -19.45
N LYS A 208 -16.11 14.17 -19.64
CA LYS A 208 -15.87 15.12 -18.55
C LYS A 208 -17.17 15.59 -17.88
N ARG A 209 -18.29 15.63 -18.63
CA ARG A 209 -19.57 16.13 -18.10
C ARG A 209 -20.11 15.26 -16.97
N LEU A 210 -20.14 13.95 -17.12
CA LEU A 210 -20.57 13.06 -16.06
C LEU A 210 -19.65 13.20 -14.83
N ALA A 211 -18.36 13.21 -15.04
CA ALA A 211 -17.39 13.42 -13.94
C ALA A 211 -17.59 14.76 -13.22
N ALA A 212 -17.85 15.84 -13.97
CA ALA A 212 -18.11 17.15 -13.40
C ALA A 212 -19.45 17.19 -12.62
N LEU A 213 -20.50 16.55 -13.14
CA LEU A 213 -21.78 16.44 -12.45
C LEU A 213 -21.70 15.63 -11.13
N MET A 214 -20.78 14.70 -11.05
CA MET A 214 -20.57 13.86 -9.88
C MET A 214 -19.51 14.38 -8.91
N ALA A 215 -18.73 15.38 -9.32
CA ALA A 215 -17.61 15.92 -8.54
C ALA A 215 -18.00 16.51 -7.17
N SER A 216 -19.22 17.02 -7.05
CA SER A 216 -19.74 17.60 -5.80
C SER A 216 -20.34 16.55 -4.83
N ASN A 217 -20.44 15.29 -5.24
CA ASN A 217 -21.01 14.23 -4.41
C ASN A 217 -19.94 13.64 -3.51
N GLU A 218 -20.10 13.72 -2.20
CA GLU A 218 -19.13 13.23 -1.20
C GLU A 218 -18.86 11.72 -1.28
N ASN A 219 -19.81 10.96 -1.82
CA ASN A 219 -19.70 9.51 -2.00
C ASN A 219 -18.93 9.11 -3.26
N VAL A 220 -18.45 10.08 -4.03
CA VAL A 220 -17.73 9.87 -5.29
C VAL A 220 -16.27 10.23 -5.15
N GLU A 221 -15.40 9.31 -5.54
CA GLU A 221 -13.96 9.54 -5.71
C GLU A 221 -13.64 9.68 -7.18
N LEU A 222 -13.00 10.78 -7.54
CA LEU A 222 -12.51 11.03 -8.89
C LEU A 222 -11.05 10.63 -9.00
N ILE A 223 -10.70 9.93 -10.06
CA ILE A 223 -9.35 9.48 -10.32
C ILE A 223 -8.97 9.83 -11.74
N ALA A 224 -7.85 10.53 -11.89
CA ALA A 224 -7.28 10.88 -13.18
C ALA A 224 -6.19 9.88 -13.58
N ALA A 225 -6.30 9.26 -14.75
CA ALA A 225 -5.17 8.58 -15.38
C ALA A 225 -4.19 9.63 -15.93
N LEU A 226 -2.92 9.54 -15.50
CA LEU A 226 -1.89 10.48 -15.89
C LEU A 226 -1.30 10.14 -17.25
N TYR A 227 -0.85 11.18 -17.95
CA TYR A 227 -0.25 11.08 -19.27
C TYR A 227 1.00 11.96 -19.35
N ASP A 228 2.06 11.39 -19.88
CA ASP A 228 3.32 12.10 -20.13
C ASP A 228 3.19 12.89 -21.44
N GLU A 229 3.04 14.20 -21.32
CA GLU A 229 2.86 15.09 -22.46
C GLU A 229 4.13 15.22 -23.30
N GLU A 230 5.30 15.17 -22.68
CA GLU A 230 6.61 15.32 -23.37
C GLU A 230 6.91 14.10 -24.23
N ASN A 231 6.78 12.89 -23.65
CA ASN A 231 7.04 11.64 -24.33
C ASN A 231 5.78 11.08 -25.02
N GLN A 232 4.64 11.74 -24.89
CA GLN A 232 3.36 11.38 -25.50
C GLN A 232 2.94 9.92 -25.23
N ARG A 233 3.13 9.44 -24.00
CA ARG A 233 2.82 8.07 -23.59
C ARG A 233 2.09 8.03 -22.24
N PRO A 234 1.27 6.99 -21.99
CA PRO A 234 0.66 6.81 -20.68
C PRO A 234 1.73 6.52 -19.63
N THR A 235 1.60 7.15 -18.47
CA THR A 235 2.48 6.87 -17.32
C THR A 235 2.03 5.64 -16.54
N TYR A 236 0.77 5.22 -16.72
CA TYR A 236 0.08 4.21 -15.89
C TYR A 236 0.07 4.59 -14.40
N GLU A 237 0.12 5.87 -14.12
CA GLU A 237 -0.07 6.44 -12.79
C GLU A 237 -1.44 7.06 -12.69
N PHE A 238 -1.99 7.06 -11.47
CA PHE A 238 -3.34 7.52 -11.20
C PHE A 238 -3.32 8.51 -10.04
N LEU A 239 -4.05 9.60 -10.21
CA LEU A 239 -4.17 10.63 -9.19
C LEU A 239 -5.60 10.71 -8.69
N GLN A 240 -5.77 10.63 -7.37
CA GLN A 240 -7.07 10.76 -6.71
C GLN A 240 -7.45 12.23 -6.51
N GLY A 241 -8.76 12.51 -6.48
CA GLY A 241 -9.31 13.84 -6.24
C GLY A 241 -9.36 14.74 -7.48
N THR A 242 -9.02 14.25 -8.68
CA THR A 242 -8.98 15.08 -9.89
C THR A 242 -9.68 14.44 -11.09
N ILE A 243 -10.02 15.28 -12.08
CA ILE A 243 -10.57 14.86 -13.38
C ILE A 243 -9.44 14.86 -14.41
N GLY A 244 -9.28 13.74 -15.15
CA GLY A 244 -8.28 13.60 -16.18
C GLY A 244 -8.55 14.48 -17.41
N ARG A 245 -7.46 14.91 -18.08
CA ARG A 245 -7.53 15.67 -19.32
C ARG A 245 -7.89 14.77 -20.51
N SER A 246 -8.48 15.37 -21.55
CA SER A 246 -8.63 14.77 -22.88
C SER A 246 -7.54 15.31 -23.79
N TYR A 247 -6.90 14.44 -24.55
CA TYR A 247 -5.81 14.79 -25.48
C TYR A 247 -6.19 14.49 -26.94
N ALA A 248 -7.47 14.69 -27.30
CA ALA A 248 -7.95 14.41 -28.65
C ALA A 248 -7.21 15.26 -29.71
N PHE A 249 -7.01 16.56 -29.43
CA PHE A 249 -6.34 17.48 -30.34
C PHE A 249 -4.83 17.17 -30.47
N GLU A 250 -4.18 16.85 -29.36
CA GLU A 250 -2.78 16.45 -29.30
C GLU A 250 -2.59 15.12 -30.04
N THR A 251 -3.49 14.18 -29.83
CA THR A 251 -3.51 12.89 -30.51
C THR A 251 -3.68 13.08 -32.02
N ALA A 252 -4.62 13.94 -32.45
CA ALA A 252 -4.82 14.26 -33.85
C ALA A 252 -3.54 14.83 -34.51
N THR A 253 -2.88 15.78 -33.82
CA THR A 253 -1.60 16.33 -34.28
C THR A 253 -0.52 15.26 -34.42
N ARG A 254 -0.42 14.37 -33.43
CA ARG A 254 0.55 13.26 -33.40
C ARG A 254 0.37 12.30 -34.59
N TYR A 255 -0.86 12.01 -34.98
CA TYR A 255 -1.18 11.13 -36.09
C TYR A 255 -1.23 11.86 -37.43
N GLY A 256 -0.67 13.07 -37.51
CA GLY A 256 -0.41 13.77 -38.79
C GLY A 256 -1.52 14.71 -39.27
N ILE A 257 -2.52 15.01 -38.43
CA ILE A 257 -3.50 16.06 -38.75
C ILE A 257 -2.81 17.42 -38.69
N PRO A 258 -2.88 18.27 -39.73
CA PRO A 258 -2.23 19.56 -39.76
C PRO A 258 -2.64 20.45 -38.61
N LEU A 259 -1.68 21.17 -38.00
CA LEU A 259 -1.90 22.09 -36.88
C LEU A 259 -2.97 23.16 -37.16
N SER A 260 -3.08 23.61 -38.42
CA SER A 260 -4.09 24.56 -38.87
C SER A 260 -5.53 24.00 -38.75
N VAL A 261 -5.69 22.71 -39.04
CA VAL A 261 -6.98 22.00 -38.87
C VAL A 261 -7.30 21.82 -37.41
N VAL A 262 -6.31 21.41 -36.60
CA VAL A 262 -6.48 21.24 -35.15
C VAL A 262 -6.79 22.56 -34.46
N LYS A 263 -6.16 23.68 -34.87
CA LYS A 263 -6.50 25.02 -34.35
C LYS A 263 -7.94 25.39 -34.63
N ARG A 264 -8.40 25.26 -35.87
CA ARG A 264 -9.81 25.53 -36.22
C ARG A 264 -10.77 24.63 -35.50
N ALA A 265 -10.42 23.36 -35.31
CA ALA A 265 -11.22 22.44 -34.51
C ALA A 265 -11.32 22.87 -33.04
N ARG A 266 -10.26 23.42 -32.45
CA ARG A 266 -10.27 24.02 -31.10
C ARG A 266 -11.18 25.26 -31.02
N GLU A 267 -11.14 26.13 -32.04
CA GLU A 267 -12.01 27.29 -32.13
C GLU A 267 -13.51 26.89 -32.20
N VAL A 268 -13.84 25.88 -33.02
CA VAL A 268 -15.19 25.31 -33.11
C VAL A 268 -15.64 24.59 -31.81
N TYR A 269 -14.67 24.06 -31.06
CA TYR A 269 -14.97 23.40 -29.78
C TYR A 269 -15.49 24.37 -28.71
N GLY A 270 -15.19 25.68 -28.85
CA GLY A 270 -15.87 26.84 -28.31
C GLY A 270 -15.72 27.15 -26.84
N ASP A 271 -16.04 28.40 -26.54
CA ASP A 271 -15.88 29.09 -25.25
C ASP A 271 -16.62 28.47 -24.05
N ASP A 272 -17.65 27.67 -24.23
CA ASP A 272 -18.43 27.07 -23.14
C ASP A 272 -17.65 25.97 -22.38
N LYS A 273 -16.61 25.41 -23.00
CA LYS A 273 -15.74 24.42 -22.35
C LYS A 273 -14.48 25.01 -21.73
N ASP A 274 -14.17 26.30 -21.98
CA ASP A 274 -13.00 26.95 -21.42
C ASP A 274 -13.07 27.05 -19.89
N LYS A 275 -14.24 27.29 -19.33
CA LYS A 275 -14.44 27.28 -17.87
C LYS A 275 -14.17 25.91 -17.24
N LEU A 276 -14.57 24.83 -17.89
CA LEU A 276 -14.29 23.46 -17.42
C LEU A 276 -12.80 23.13 -17.59
N ASN A 277 -12.19 23.59 -18.67
CA ASN A 277 -10.74 23.46 -18.91
C ASN A 277 -9.92 24.26 -17.91
N GLU A 278 -10.36 25.48 -17.55
CA GLU A 278 -9.71 26.30 -16.51
C GLU A 278 -9.73 25.60 -15.14
N LEU A 279 -10.84 24.98 -14.76
CA LEU A 279 -10.92 24.18 -13.54
C LEU A 279 -9.99 22.95 -13.60
N ILE A 280 -9.90 22.31 -14.73
CA ILE A 280 -8.98 21.17 -14.95
C ILE A 280 -7.52 21.62 -14.94
N GLU A 281 -7.20 22.80 -15.51
CA GLU A 281 -5.85 23.37 -15.45
C GLU A 281 -5.44 23.77 -14.05
N ARG A 282 -6.35 24.39 -13.31
CA ARG A 282 -6.15 24.71 -11.90
C ARG A 282 -5.96 23.44 -11.05
N SER A 283 -6.75 22.39 -11.30
CA SER A 283 -6.57 21.09 -10.68
C SER A 283 -5.19 20.48 -11.00
N SER A 284 -4.77 20.53 -12.26
CA SER A 284 -3.47 20.00 -12.69
C SER A 284 -2.27 20.78 -12.14
N SER A 285 -2.40 22.11 -11.96
CA SER A 285 -1.34 22.92 -11.33
C SER A 285 -1.22 22.62 -9.83
N LEU A 286 -2.34 22.47 -9.13
CA LEU A 286 -2.38 21.97 -7.76
C LEU A 286 -1.76 20.59 -7.63
N GLU A 287 -2.04 19.71 -8.58
CA GLU A 287 -1.45 18.38 -8.64
C GLU A 287 0.07 18.39 -8.69
N ARG A 288 0.65 19.21 -9.58
CA ARG A 288 2.12 19.35 -9.67
C ARG A 288 2.72 19.88 -8.37
N GLU A 289 2.04 20.84 -7.74
CA GLU A 289 2.46 21.38 -6.45
C GLU A 289 2.40 20.32 -5.34
N TYR A 290 1.32 19.52 -5.27
CA TYR A 290 1.21 18.44 -4.29
C TYR A 290 2.24 17.32 -4.53
N LYS A 291 2.49 16.93 -5.78
CA LYS A 291 3.56 15.95 -6.10
C LYS A 291 4.94 16.44 -5.66
N GLN A 292 5.24 17.72 -5.89
CA GLN A 292 6.51 18.29 -5.42
C GLN A 292 6.60 18.34 -3.88
N LYS A 293 5.48 18.64 -3.20
CA LYS A 293 5.43 18.63 -1.74
C LYS A 293 5.57 17.23 -1.18
N ILE A 294 4.91 16.25 -1.80
CA ILE A 294 5.04 14.83 -1.41
C ILE A 294 6.48 14.37 -1.57
N ALA A 295 7.11 14.62 -2.71
CA ALA A 295 8.51 14.24 -2.94
C ALA A 295 9.48 14.88 -1.94
N LYS A 296 9.22 16.13 -1.53
CA LYS A 296 10.01 16.80 -0.48
C LYS A 296 9.79 16.16 0.89
N LEU A 297 8.54 15.88 1.24
CA LEU A 297 8.21 15.22 2.49
C LEU A 297 8.81 13.82 2.58
N ASP A 298 8.77 13.05 1.50
CA ASP A 298 9.39 11.73 1.45
C ASP A 298 10.92 11.80 1.65
N ALA A 299 11.57 12.81 1.06
CA ALA A 299 12.99 13.05 1.28
C ALA A 299 13.29 13.45 2.75
N GLU A 300 12.46 14.31 3.36
CA GLU A 300 12.60 14.69 4.76
C GLU A 300 12.35 13.49 5.70
N ILE A 301 11.36 12.66 5.40
CA ILE A 301 11.10 11.42 6.16
C ILE A 301 12.30 10.47 6.09
N ALA A 302 12.89 10.29 4.91
CA ALA A 302 14.07 9.45 4.74
C ALA A 302 15.28 9.98 5.53
N ASP A 303 15.50 11.31 5.52
CA ASP A 303 16.54 11.95 6.32
C ASP A 303 16.28 11.84 7.82
N MET A 304 15.05 12.04 8.27
CA MET A 304 14.67 11.82 9.67
C MET A 304 14.88 10.37 10.12
N GLN A 305 14.53 9.40 9.29
CA GLN A 305 14.77 7.98 9.58
C GLN A 305 16.27 7.68 9.70
N ARG A 306 17.09 8.27 8.80
CA ARG A 306 18.55 8.13 8.86
C ARG A 306 19.14 8.75 10.12
N ILE A 307 18.68 9.96 10.50
CA ILE A 307 19.13 10.63 11.74
C ILE A 307 18.71 9.84 12.96
N SER A 308 17.47 9.35 13.00
CA SER A 308 16.96 8.51 14.09
C SER A 308 17.75 7.21 14.24
N GLY A 309 18.13 6.57 13.13
CA GLY A 309 19.00 5.41 13.13
C GLY A 309 20.38 5.71 13.72
N ASN A 310 21.02 6.80 13.26
CA ASN A 310 22.32 7.22 13.78
C ASN A 310 22.28 7.57 15.28
N LEU A 311 21.22 8.23 15.73
CA LEU A 311 21.04 8.55 17.15
C LEU A 311 20.86 7.29 18.00
N LYS A 312 20.14 6.29 17.48
CA LYS A 312 20.00 5.00 18.17
C LYS A 312 21.33 4.28 18.32
N ASP A 313 22.13 4.24 17.24
CA ASP A 313 23.48 3.63 17.28
C ASP A 313 24.42 4.37 18.22
N GLN A 314 24.36 5.72 18.25
CA GLN A 314 25.15 6.52 19.20
C GLN A 314 24.72 6.27 20.64
N LYS A 315 23.41 6.16 20.89
CA LYS A 315 22.91 5.83 22.23
C LYS A 315 23.36 4.46 22.68
N GLU A 316 23.27 3.46 21.84
CA GLU A 316 23.74 2.10 22.17
C GLU A 316 25.24 2.10 22.50
N LYS A 317 26.07 2.76 21.69
CA LYS A 317 27.51 2.91 21.97
C LYS A 317 27.81 3.65 23.28
N LEU A 318 27.01 4.68 23.58
CA LEU A 318 27.14 5.43 24.82
C LEU A 318 26.75 4.57 26.03
N ASP A 319 25.65 3.83 25.92
CA ASP A 319 25.19 2.93 26.98
C ASP A 319 26.22 1.81 27.24
N GLU A 320 26.84 1.23 26.21
CA GLU A 320 27.94 0.27 26.32
C GLU A 320 29.15 0.89 27.02
N HIS A 321 29.52 2.11 26.64
CA HIS A 321 30.64 2.82 27.25
C HIS A 321 30.36 3.11 28.75
N ILE A 322 29.17 3.61 29.08
CA ILE A 322 28.77 3.84 30.46
C ILE A 322 28.76 2.55 31.26
N TYR A 323 28.31 1.44 30.69
CA TYR A 323 28.33 0.15 31.36
C TYR A 323 29.77 -0.34 31.61
N SER A 324 30.67 -0.19 30.64
CA SER A 324 32.08 -0.56 30.78
C SER A 324 32.78 0.28 31.86
N GLU A 325 32.54 1.59 31.85
CA GLU A 325 33.13 2.50 32.87
C GLU A 325 32.59 2.24 34.28
N LYS A 326 31.28 2.01 34.41
CA LYS A 326 30.71 1.59 35.71
C LYS A 326 31.32 0.27 36.19
N SER A 327 31.55 -0.69 35.32
CA SER A 327 32.14 -1.97 35.67
C SER A 327 33.60 -1.81 36.17
N LYS A 328 34.41 -0.99 35.49
CA LYS A 328 35.76 -0.65 35.90
C LYS A 328 35.76 0.02 37.26
N LEU A 329 34.98 1.05 37.45
CA LEU A 329 34.86 1.79 38.68
C LEU A 329 34.41 0.90 39.85
N HIS A 330 33.49 -0.04 39.58
CA HIS A 330 33.05 -0.97 40.62
C HIS A 330 34.12 -1.95 41.01
N LYS A 331 34.96 -2.40 40.06
CA LYS A 331 36.12 -3.24 40.33
C LYS A 331 37.16 -2.49 41.16
N GLU A 332 37.56 -1.29 40.75
CA GLU A 332 38.53 -0.45 41.49
C GLU A 332 38.06 -0.13 42.89
N TYR A 333 36.75 0.19 43.05
CA TYR A 333 36.16 0.40 44.38
C TYR A 333 36.26 -0.86 45.27
N ASN A 334 35.96 -2.04 44.70
CA ASN A 334 36.05 -3.28 45.46
C ASN A 334 37.47 -3.61 45.85
N ASP A 335 38.42 -3.40 44.90
CA ASP A 335 39.86 -3.61 45.17
C ASP A 335 40.38 -2.68 46.27
N ALA A 336 40.05 -1.40 46.25
CA ALA A 336 40.39 -0.45 47.30
C ALA A 336 39.75 -0.80 48.66
N ARG A 337 38.49 -1.25 48.63
CA ARG A 337 37.82 -1.72 49.84
C ARG A 337 38.45 -2.96 50.43
N ASP A 338 38.89 -3.88 49.61
CA ASP A 338 39.50 -5.13 50.08
C ASP A 338 40.95 -4.89 50.62
N GLU A 339 41.67 -3.94 50.01
CA GLU A 339 42.94 -3.47 50.58
C GLU A 339 42.75 -2.77 51.93
N ALA A 340 41.74 -1.93 52.07
CA ALA A 340 41.42 -1.32 53.35
C ALA A 340 41.05 -2.38 54.44
N LYS A 341 40.30 -3.45 54.04
CA LYS A 341 40.00 -4.56 54.96
C LYS A 341 41.28 -5.35 55.36
N LYS A 342 42.24 -5.52 54.45
CA LYS A 342 43.54 -6.15 54.77
C LYS A 342 44.31 -5.30 55.79
N ALA A 343 44.29 -3.96 55.61
CA ALA A 343 44.94 -3.05 56.55
C ALA A 343 44.35 -3.16 57.96
N ILE A 344 43.03 -3.33 58.13
CA ILE A 344 42.36 -3.49 59.41
C ILE A 344 42.72 -4.84 60.08
N LYS A 345 43.01 -5.89 59.26
CA LYS A 345 43.36 -7.23 59.77
C LYS A 345 44.84 -7.42 60.00
N ALA A 346 45.70 -6.51 59.57
CA ALA A 346 47.14 -6.63 59.73
C ALA A 346 47.55 -6.52 61.19
N LYS A 347 48.40 -7.46 61.64
CA LYS A 347 48.90 -7.50 63.06
C LYS A 347 50.07 -6.55 63.30
N LEU A 348 50.78 -6.10 62.25
CA LEU A 348 51.89 -5.18 62.30
C LEU A 348 51.51 -3.80 61.82
N VAL A 349 51.82 -2.76 62.55
CA VAL A 349 51.46 -1.35 62.22
C VAL A 349 52.07 -0.93 60.85
N GLY A 350 53.26 -1.43 60.50
CA GLY A 350 53.91 -1.15 59.20
C GLY A 350 53.16 -1.70 58.01
N GLU A 351 52.63 -2.93 58.05
CA GLU A 351 51.82 -3.57 57.01
C GLU A 351 50.48 -2.88 56.87
N SER A 352 49.86 -2.49 58.00
CA SER A 352 48.58 -1.74 58.01
C SER A 352 48.71 -0.38 57.30
N HIS A 353 49.82 0.35 57.56
CA HIS A 353 50.09 1.61 56.84
C HIS A 353 50.36 1.44 55.34
N GLN A 354 51.03 0.35 54.93
CA GLN A 354 51.22 0.07 53.49
C GLN A 354 49.90 -0.18 52.77
N HIS A 355 49.04 -1.02 53.32
CA HIS A 355 47.69 -1.30 52.74
C HIS A 355 46.79 -0.07 52.73
N LEU A 356 46.82 0.77 53.75
CA LEU A 356 46.08 2.04 53.80
C LEU A 356 46.55 3.03 52.75
N ASN A 357 47.87 3.14 52.53
CA ASN A 357 48.45 3.99 51.51
C ASN A 357 48.07 3.52 50.10
N ILE A 358 48.05 2.20 49.84
CA ILE A 358 47.60 1.63 48.59
C ILE A 358 46.12 1.92 48.36
N ALA A 359 45.31 1.66 49.34
CA ALA A 359 43.86 1.96 49.27
C ALA A 359 43.57 3.46 49.04
N HIS A 360 44.34 4.34 49.72
CA HIS A 360 44.19 5.80 49.53
C HIS A 360 44.64 6.24 48.15
N LYS A 361 45.73 5.67 47.59
CA LYS A 361 46.21 5.97 46.24
C LYS A 361 45.18 5.54 45.20
N MET A 362 44.62 4.32 45.30
CA MET A 362 43.52 3.86 44.44
C MET A 362 42.27 4.76 44.54
N ALA A 363 41.88 5.18 45.73
CA ALA A 363 40.73 6.06 45.94
C ALA A 363 40.95 7.50 45.40
N VAL A 364 42.21 7.98 45.36
CA VAL A 364 42.57 9.28 44.79
C VAL A 364 42.56 9.20 43.28
N GLU A 365 43.07 8.12 42.65
CA GLU A 365 42.99 7.90 41.20
C GLU A 365 41.56 7.87 40.72
N ILE A 366 40.62 7.20 41.43
CA ILE A 366 39.21 7.21 41.14
C ILE A 366 38.60 8.63 41.19
N LYS A 367 39.11 9.51 42.05
CA LYS A 367 38.62 10.89 42.15
C LYS A 367 39.11 11.83 41.08
N THR A 368 40.30 11.58 40.51
CA THR A 368 40.91 12.42 39.46
C THR A 368 40.41 12.12 38.06
N GLU A 369 39.81 10.95 37.81
CA GLU A 369 39.16 10.60 36.56
C GLU A 369 37.67 11.10 36.44
N LYS A 370 37.20 11.96 37.36
CA LYS A 370 35.99 12.73 37.07
C LYS A 370 36.29 13.68 35.91
N VAL A 371 36.10 13.13 34.71
CA VAL A 371 36.01 13.83 33.45
C VAL A 371 35.15 15.08 33.66
N GLN A 372 35.70 16.22 33.39
CA GLN A 372 34.91 17.42 33.14
C GLN A 372 33.99 17.08 31.95
N GLU A 373 32.76 16.67 32.22
CA GLU A 373 31.73 16.69 31.19
C GLU A 373 31.74 18.10 30.62
N ALA A 374 32.16 18.20 29.37
CA ALA A 374 32.02 19.43 28.61
C ALA A 374 30.51 19.68 28.47
N VAL A 375 29.97 20.47 29.36
CA VAL A 375 28.56 20.90 29.29
C VAL A 375 28.50 21.79 28.05
N GLU A 376 27.87 21.31 26.98
CA GLU A 376 27.52 22.15 25.84
C GLU A 376 26.52 23.19 26.32
N LEU A 377 27.02 24.41 26.46
CA LEU A 377 26.20 25.54 26.85
C LEU A 377 25.40 26.07 25.65
N VAL A 378 24.12 26.24 25.82
CA VAL A 378 23.20 26.78 24.79
C VAL A 378 22.74 28.18 25.19
N VAL A 379 22.46 29.02 24.21
CA VAL A 379 21.89 30.36 24.44
C VAL A 379 20.54 30.20 25.16
N GLY A 380 20.38 30.85 26.31
CA GLY A 380 19.23 30.71 27.20
C GLY A 380 19.50 29.91 28.47
N ASP A 381 20.64 29.23 28.57
CA ASP A 381 20.98 28.48 29.79
C ASP A 381 21.31 29.40 30.97
N ARG A 382 20.85 29.03 32.15
CA ARG A 382 21.19 29.67 33.40
C ARG A 382 22.50 29.12 33.97
N VAL A 383 23.52 29.93 33.98
CA VAL A 383 24.86 29.53 34.46
C VAL A 383 25.25 30.31 35.68
N LYS A 384 26.04 29.66 36.55
CA LYS A 384 26.70 30.29 37.69
C LYS A 384 28.19 30.31 37.47
N TYR A 385 28.79 31.47 37.31
CA TYR A 385 30.24 31.63 37.22
C TYR A 385 30.71 32.37 38.50
N ARG A 386 31.56 31.70 39.27
CA ARG A 386 31.98 32.16 40.62
C ARG A 386 30.77 32.46 41.53
N ASN A 387 30.52 33.71 41.89
CA ASN A 387 29.39 34.09 42.74
C ASN A 387 28.25 34.78 41.99
N THR A 388 28.35 34.91 40.66
CA THR A 388 27.37 35.60 39.83
C THR A 388 26.52 34.59 39.04
N LYS A 389 25.20 34.75 39.09
CA LYS A 389 24.26 33.96 38.27
C LYS A 389 23.85 34.82 37.05
N GLY A 390 23.87 34.22 35.86
CA GLY A 390 23.46 34.89 34.63
C GLY A 390 22.82 33.92 33.64
N THR A 391 22.23 34.45 32.58
CA THR A 391 21.70 33.66 31.47
C THR A 391 22.56 33.93 30.24
N ILE A 392 22.91 32.92 29.48
CA ILE A 392 23.73 33.06 28.27
C ILE A 392 22.92 33.78 27.19
N VAL A 393 23.35 34.93 26.74
CA VAL A 393 22.68 35.74 25.71
C VAL A 393 23.24 35.43 24.31
N SER A 394 24.51 35.08 24.23
CA SER A 394 25.13 34.73 22.94
C SER A 394 26.39 33.85 23.17
N ILE A 395 26.69 33.00 22.17
CA ILE A 395 27.90 32.16 22.15
C ILE A 395 28.70 32.50 20.90
N LYS A 396 29.97 32.84 21.05
CA LYS A 396 30.92 33.05 19.96
C LYS A 396 32.14 32.16 20.13
N GLY A 397 32.20 31.09 19.39
CA GLY A 397 33.23 30.04 19.50
C GLY A 397 33.23 29.41 20.91
N VAL A 398 34.34 29.51 21.65
CA VAL A 398 34.49 28.94 23.00
C VAL A 398 34.03 29.87 24.12
N LYS A 399 33.52 31.04 23.83
CA LYS A 399 33.11 32.08 24.82
C LYS A 399 31.60 32.28 24.81
N ALA A 400 31.00 32.18 25.98
CA ALA A 400 29.58 32.50 26.21
C ALA A 400 29.48 33.90 26.91
N PHE A 401 28.54 34.69 26.45
CA PHE A 401 28.29 36.07 26.93
C PHE A 401 26.88 36.20 27.49
#